data_efca58b363211600432d703522b5b739
#
_entry.id   efca58b363211600432d703522b5b739
#
_cell.length_a   1.000
_cell.length_b   1.000
_cell.length_c   1.000
_cell.angle_alpha   90.00
_cell.angle_beta   90.00
_cell.angle_gamma   90.00
#
_symmetry.space_group_name_H-M   'P 1'
#
loop_
_entity.id
_entity.type
_entity.pdbx_description
1 polymer ?
#
loop_
_entity_poly.entity_id
_entity_poly.type
_entity_poly.pdbx_seq_one_letter_code
_entity_poly.pdbx_strand_id
1 'polypeptide(L)'
;MTLIGLGEGSRALPGISVFQDSFHFLDPVFLYLLTPVAVIFVLWLGITMIQLAKRSKKTYGSKNPLIGKIKLWGLFAIPAGVLMVLAMAKPSLNQGSFKVSRGNIEVILVVDRSISMRADDIRPSRLEIAKREAGNIESLLVEGDKVALFVFGKESHRKIYLSERFENTFGQMPRILFPRSLSGDGLIWDSDFASMLENIYRSMDRQDSGDRDYLKNHYIPKKRLNRIVIIFSDGEDQFRKDKPTTPEEAKSKDDYIKRLNSALVEFRKRGLKIYPVGIGTQRGVNWLSLLRGYKQPDDYPEYLIKEWQNGISRIDKENLTFLARSTGTGLDNHIWTVENGATTVNGYLSSAIRSNRSVVLEFSHSETDSDLWQYFLIATVSILFLGILSYPVSGYFRRKKN
;
A
#
# COMPACT_ATOMS: atom_id res chain seq x y z
N MET A 1 4.61 10.27 14.05
CA MET A 1 3.83 9.92 12.86
C MET A 1 2.84 11.07 12.60
N THR A 2 3.27 12.08 11.86
CA THR A 2 2.48 13.27 11.58
C THR A 2 1.90 13.10 10.18
N LEU A 3 0.60 12.79 10.11
CA LEU A 3 -0.16 12.78 8.86
C LEU A 3 -0.40 14.23 8.45
N ILE A 4 0.32 14.72 7.44
CA ILE A 4 -0.05 15.95 6.74
C ILE A 4 -1.13 15.55 5.75
N GLY A 5 -2.38 15.82 6.10
CA GLY A 5 -3.51 15.76 5.18
C GLY A 5 -3.36 16.86 4.13
N LEU A 6 -2.96 16.49 2.94
CA LEU A 6 -3.07 17.38 1.78
C LEU A 6 -4.53 17.34 1.31
N GLY A 7 -5.16 18.51 1.31
CA GLY A 7 -6.55 18.69 0.92
C GLY A 7 -6.83 18.25 -0.52
N GLU A 8 -8.09 17.94 -0.76
CA GLU A 8 -8.65 17.61 -2.06
C GLU A 8 -8.28 18.69 -3.09
N GLY A 9 -7.43 18.34 -4.05
CA GLY A 9 -7.12 19.22 -5.18
C GLY A 9 -5.65 19.29 -5.63
N SER A 10 -4.70 18.73 -4.90
CA SER A 10 -3.31 18.74 -5.34
C SER A 10 -3.05 17.65 -6.39
N ARG A 11 -2.91 18.05 -7.66
CA ARG A 11 -2.29 17.21 -8.69
C ARG A 11 -0.89 16.86 -8.18
N ALA A 12 -0.68 15.63 -7.77
CA ALA A 12 0.64 15.13 -7.40
C ALA A 12 1.56 15.28 -8.61
N LEU A 13 2.51 16.18 -8.52
CA LEU A 13 3.61 16.29 -9.48
C LEU A 13 4.49 15.02 -9.28
N PRO A 14 4.77 14.25 -10.32
CA PRO A 14 5.68 13.12 -10.21
C PRO A 14 7.09 13.67 -9.96
N GLY A 15 7.70 13.26 -8.85
CA GLY A 15 9.13 13.44 -8.65
C GLY A 15 9.59 14.48 -7.64
N ILE A 16 8.80 14.85 -6.64
CA ILE A 16 9.31 15.65 -5.52
C ILE A 16 9.94 14.72 -4.49
N SER A 17 11.26 14.57 -4.57
CA SER A 17 12.05 14.03 -3.46
C SER A 17 12.30 15.18 -2.47
N VAL A 18 11.65 15.15 -1.31
CA VAL A 18 12.01 16.04 -0.21
C VAL A 18 13.21 15.39 0.50
N PHE A 19 14.40 15.90 0.26
CA PHE A 19 15.59 15.48 0.99
C PHE A 19 15.55 16.13 2.37
N GLN A 20 15.45 15.32 3.39
CA GLN A 20 15.68 15.76 4.76
C GLN A 20 16.99 15.13 5.24
N ASP A 21 18.09 15.85 4.99
CA ASP A 21 19.40 15.46 5.49
C ASP A 21 19.41 15.64 7.01
N SER A 22 19.53 14.56 7.74
CA SER A 22 19.70 14.60 9.18
C SER A 22 21.14 14.21 9.54
N PHE A 23 21.87 15.18 10.12
CA PHE A 23 23.20 14.94 10.66
C PHE A 23 23.10 14.31 12.06
N HIS A 24 23.76 13.19 12.28
CA HIS A 24 23.80 12.52 13.58
C HIS A 24 25.15 11.85 13.83
N PHE A 25 25.40 11.49 15.08
CA PHE A 25 26.58 10.74 15.47
C PHE A 25 26.18 9.30 15.79
N LEU A 26 26.87 8.33 15.17
CA LEU A 26 26.61 6.91 15.43
C LEU A 26 27.08 6.49 16.82
N ASP A 27 28.23 7.06 17.28
CA ASP A 27 28.83 6.76 18.57
C ASP A 27 29.01 8.04 19.43
N PRO A 28 27.89 8.67 19.89
CA PRO A 28 27.97 9.99 20.58
C PRO A 28 28.72 9.94 21.92
N VAL A 29 28.94 8.77 22.50
CA VAL A 29 29.70 8.58 23.75
C VAL A 29 31.12 9.14 23.63
N PHE A 30 31.73 9.07 22.44
CA PHE A 30 33.08 9.62 22.25
C PHE A 30 33.15 11.15 22.35
N LEU A 31 32.03 11.86 22.22
CA LEU A 31 31.97 13.31 22.41
C LEU A 31 32.37 13.73 23.84
N TYR A 32 32.20 12.86 24.84
CA TYR A 32 32.67 13.11 26.20
C TYR A 32 34.18 13.27 26.29
N LEU A 33 34.97 12.75 25.33
CA LEU A 33 36.41 12.96 25.24
C LEU A 33 36.78 14.41 24.88
N LEU A 34 35.83 15.25 24.45
CA LEU A 34 36.05 16.67 24.30
C LEU A 34 36.33 17.36 25.65
N THR A 35 35.83 16.82 26.76
CA THR A 35 36.06 17.41 28.11
C THR A 35 37.53 17.38 28.51
N PRO A 36 38.30 16.27 28.43
CA PRO A 36 39.73 16.28 28.72
C PRO A 36 40.51 17.12 27.71
N VAL A 37 40.11 17.13 26.43
CA VAL A 37 40.75 17.99 25.42
C VAL A 37 40.54 19.46 25.75
N ALA A 38 39.35 19.88 26.20
CA ALA A 38 39.06 21.23 26.65
C ALA A 38 39.91 21.61 27.90
N VAL A 39 40.05 20.70 28.86
CA VAL A 39 40.90 20.92 30.05
C VAL A 39 42.35 21.14 29.63
N ILE A 40 42.89 20.31 28.75
CA ILE A 40 44.26 20.48 28.23
C ILE A 40 44.41 21.82 27.52
N PHE A 41 43.39 22.25 26.76
CA PHE A 41 43.38 23.56 26.08
C PHE A 41 43.43 24.72 27.07
N VAL A 42 42.60 24.69 28.11
CA VAL A 42 42.59 25.73 29.16
C VAL A 42 43.91 25.79 29.90
N LEU A 43 44.50 24.66 30.26
CA LEU A 43 45.83 24.60 30.90
C LEU A 43 46.91 25.17 29.98
N TRP A 44 46.90 24.79 28.70
CA TRP A 44 47.84 25.30 27.71
C TRP A 44 47.71 26.84 27.56
N LEU A 45 46.45 27.33 27.48
CA LEU A 45 46.15 28.76 27.37
C LEU A 45 46.62 29.53 28.64
N GLY A 46 46.34 28.97 29.82
CA GLY A 46 46.84 29.52 31.11
C GLY A 46 48.33 29.63 31.18
N ILE A 47 49.07 28.55 30.84
CA ILE A 47 50.52 28.55 30.78
C ILE A 47 51.02 29.60 29.78
N THR A 48 50.39 29.72 28.61
CA THR A 48 50.78 30.71 27.61
C THR A 48 50.55 32.15 28.09
N MET A 49 49.44 32.42 28.78
CA MET A 49 49.08 33.72 29.33
C MET A 49 50.06 34.14 30.49
N ILE A 50 50.32 33.22 31.43
CA ILE A 50 51.32 33.45 32.52
C ILE A 50 52.68 33.81 31.96
N GLN A 51 53.10 33.13 30.89
CA GLN A 51 54.38 33.42 30.26
C GLN A 51 54.41 34.72 29.51
N LEU A 52 53.29 35.13 28.87
CA LEU A 52 53.12 36.44 28.25
C LEU A 52 53.22 37.56 29.33
N ALA A 53 52.47 37.36 30.43
CA ALA A 53 52.52 38.32 31.58
C ALA A 53 53.90 38.43 32.22
N LYS A 54 54.64 37.32 32.39
CA LYS A 54 56.00 37.34 32.86
C LYS A 54 56.97 38.00 31.87
N ARG A 55 56.73 37.95 30.57
CA ARG A 55 57.50 38.65 29.53
C ARG A 55 57.32 40.16 29.56
N SER A 56 56.10 40.65 29.88
CA SER A 56 55.84 42.08 29.98
C SER A 56 56.53 42.73 31.16
N LYS A 57 56.92 41.94 32.21
CA LYS A 57 57.64 42.43 33.42
C LYS A 57 59.15 42.27 33.35
N LYS A 58 59.68 41.59 32.32
CA LYS A 58 61.15 41.36 32.23
C LYS A 58 61.65 41.81 30.86
N THR A 59 62.11 43.01 30.79
CA THR A 59 63.01 43.53 29.76
C THR A 59 64.32 42.78 29.89
N TYR A 60 64.73 42.09 28.84
CA TYR A 60 66.02 41.42 28.63
C TYR A 60 66.28 40.03 29.28
N GLY A 61 66.54 39.06 28.40
CA GLY A 61 67.46 37.97 28.69
C GLY A 61 66.78 36.57 28.89
N SER A 62 67.10 35.66 28.02
CA SER A 62 66.83 34.21 28.01
C SER A 62 65.57 33.77 27.33
N LYS A 63 65.65 33.59 26.03
CA LYS A 63 64.67 32.86 25.21
C LYS A 63 64.85 31.37 25.50
N ASN A 64 63.98 30.78 26.34
CA ASN A 64 63.96 29.35 26.54
C ASN A 64 63.33 28.67 25.27
N PRO A 65 64.14 27.95 24.46
CA PRO A 65 63.75 27.43 23.18
C PRO A 65 62.65 26.36 23.31
N LEU A 66 62.56 25.65 24.43
CA LEU A 66 61.55 24.67 24.76
C LEU A 66 60.14 25.25 24.82
N ILE A 67 60.02 26.44 25.38
CA ILE A 67 58.68 27.09 25.54
C ILE A 67 58.10 27.54 24.20
N GLY A 68 58.92 27.95 23.25
CA GLY A 68 58.50 28.30 21.91
C GLY A 68 58.01 27.10 21.13
N LYS A 69 58.60 25.93 21.37
CA LYS A 69 58.21 24.66 20.75
C LYS A 69 56.89 24.17 21.27
N ILE A 70 56.63 24.20 22.57
CA ILE A 70 55.39 23.81 23.21
C ILE A 70 54.23 24.67 22.70
N LYS A 71 54.43 25.97 22.49
CA LYS A 71 53.39 26.86 21.94
C LYS A 71 53.01 26.53 20.50
N LEU A 72 53.99 26.23 19.67
CA LEU A 72 53.74 25.86 18.27
C LEU A 72 53.02 24.51 18.16
N TRP A 73 53.44 23.54 18.97
CA TRP A 73 52.81 22.24 19.01
C TRP A 73 51.35 22.30 19.50
N GLY A 74 51.03 23.10 20.50
CA GLY A 74 49.65 23.27 20.98
C GLY A 74 48.72 23.85 19.94
N LEU A 75 49.20 24.70 19.03
CA LEU A 75 48.42 25.28 17.95
C LEU A 75 47.92 24.21 16.96
N PHE A 76 48.69 23.13 16.76
CA PHE A 76 48.30 22.04 15.84
C PHE A 76 47.71 20.85 16.58
N ALA A 77 48.20 20.49 17.76
CA ALA A 77 47.78 19.32 18.49
C ALA A 77 46.36 19.43 19.04
N ILE A 78 45.94 20.62 19.47
CA ILE A 78 44.59 20.82 20.03
C ILE A 78 43.51 20.69 18.97
N PRO A 79 43.55 21.38 17.81
CA PRO A 79 42.59 21.19 16.72
C PRO A 79 42.57 19.75 16.20
N ALA A 80 43.77 19.13 16.10
CA ALA A 80 43.85 17.72 15.69
C ALA A 80 43.15 16.79 16.71
N GLY A 81 43.32 17.07 18.02
CA GLY A 81 42.60 16.30 19.06
C GLY A 81 41.09 16.45 18.99
N VAL A 82 40.57 17.65 18.71
CA VAL A 82 39.15 17.90 18.54
C VAL A 82 38.63 17.12 17.33
N LEU A 83 39.30 17.23 16.18
CA LEU A 83 38.91 16.51 14.96
C LEU A 83 38.97 14.99 15.11
N MET A 84 39.94 14.50 15.87
CA MET A 84 40.05 13.07 16.17
C MET A 84 38.88 12.56 17.02
N VAL A 85 38.47 13.32 18.02
CA VAL A 85 37.30 12.99 18.84
C VAL A 85 36.02 13.01 17.98
N LEU A 86 35.88 14.00 17.09
CA LEU A 86 34.77 14.05 16.16
C LEU A 86 34.78 12.85 15.20
N ALA A 87 35.96 12.44 14.71
CA ALA A 87 36.07 11.24 13.87
C ALA A 87 35.66 9.97 14.62
N MET A 88 36.03 9.84 15.91
CA MET A 88 35.66 8.70 16.75
C MET A 88 34.15 8.66 17.03
N ALA A 89 33.46 9.80 17.10
CA ALA A 89 32.03 9.89 17.27
C ALA A 89 31.25 9.47 16.00
N LYS A 90 31.96 9.16 14.90
CA LYS A 90 31.40 8.71 13.61
C LYS A 90 30.23 9.56 13.13
N PRO A 91 30.47 10.81 12.74
CA PRO A 91 29.46 11.64 12.15
C PRO A 91 28.97 11.02 10.85
N SER A 92 27.65 10.89 10.68
CA SER A 92 27.03 10.40 9.49
C SER A 92 25.91 11.32 9.00
N LEU A 93 25.73 11.35 7.70
CA LEU A 93 24.59 11.99 7.02
C LEU A 93 23.63 10.91 6.56
N ASN A 94 22.47 10.90 7.17
CA ASN A 94 21.39 10.02 6.72
C ASN A 94 20.66 10.71 5.56
N GLN A 95 20.89 10.23 4.36
CA GLN A 95 20.09 10.62 3.19
C GLN A 95 18.81 9.79 3.19
N GLY A 96 17.80 10.24 3.92
CA GLY A 96 16.48 9.65 3.87
C GLY A 96 15.90 9.79 2.46
N SER A 97 15.96 8.74 1.65
CA SER A 97 15.22 8.72 0.40
C SER A 97 13.77 8.36 0.67
N PHE A 98 12.85 9.26 0.33
CA PHE A 98 11.44 8.94 0.30
C PHE A 98 11.14 8.10 -0.94
N LYS A 99 10.87 6.82 -0.76
CA LYS A 99 10.29 6.01 -1.82
C LYS A 99 8.79 6.27 -1.83
N VAL A 100 8.30 7.02 -2.82
CA VAL A 100 6.85 7.12 -3.05
C VAL A 100 6.39 5.76 -3.54
N SER A 101 5.77 4.98 -2.67
CA SER A 101 5.06 3.77 -3.09
C SER A 101 3.87 4.22 -3.93
N ARG A 102 3.89 3.90 -5.23
CA ARG A 102 2.83 4.30 -6.17
C ARG A 102 1.54 3.53 -5.97
N GLY A 103 1.56 2.39 -5.28
CA GLY A 103 0.43 1.50 -5.11
C GLY A 103 0.09 1.26 -3.65
N ASN A 104 -1.16 1.48 -3.29
CA ASN A 104 -1.71 1.04 -2.01
C ASN A 104 -3.20 0.72 -2.11
N ILE A 105 -3.71 0.59 -3.33
CA ILE A 105 -5.10 0.20 -3.51
C ILE A 105 -5.27 -1.29 -3.20
N GLU A 106 -6.36 -1.61 -2.54
CA GLU A 106 -6.77 -2.97 -2.24
C GLU A 106 -8.00 -3.30 -3.10
N VAL A 107 -7.81 -4.13 -4.12
CA VAL A 107 -8.84 -4.51 -5.09
C VAL A 107 -9.39 -5.89 -4.75
N ILE A 108 -10.68 -5.98 -4.48
CA ILE A 108 -11.38 -7.24 -4.26
C ILE A 108 -12.14 -7.58 -5.53
N LEU A 109 -11.66 -8.57 -6.26
CA LEU A 109 -12.32 -9.09 -7.46
C LEU A 109 -13.36 -10.11 -7.06
N VAL A 110 -14.57 -9.96 -7.59
CA VAL A 110 -15.69 -10.85 -7.33
C VAL A 110 -16.27 -11.32 -8.66
N VAL A 111 -16.23 -12.60 -8.91
CA VAL A 111 -16.73 -13.20 -10.16
C VAL A 111 -17.95 -14.03 -9.87
N ASP A 112 -19.04 -13.68 -10.51
CA ASP A 112 -20.28 -14.45 -10.51
C ASP A 112 -20.09 -15.74 -11.32
N ARG A 113 -20.48 -16.87 -10.74
CA ARG A 113 -20.50 -18.18 -11.41
C ARG A 113 -21.85 -18.87 -11.34
N SER A 114 -22.92 -18.08 -11.13
CA SER A 114 -24.29 -18.58 -11.21
C SER A 114 -24.58 -19.16 -12.59
N ILE A 115 -25.67 -19.89 -12.72
CA ILE A 115 -25.99 -20.55 -13.99
C ILE A 115 -26.26 -19.57 -15.13
N SER A 116 -26.79 -18.38 -14.82
CA SER A 116 -27.01 -17.32 -15.79
C SER A 116 -25.71 -16.87 -16.50
N MET A 117 -24.56 -17.02 -15.85
CA MET A 117 -23.24 -16.71 -16.42
C MET A 117 -22.80 -17.71 -17.50
N ARG A 118 -23.51 -18.83 -17.70
CA ARG A 118 -23.33 -19.73 -18.87
C ARG A 118 -23.86 -19.17 -20.16
N ALA A 119 -24.73 -18.16 -20.09
CA ALA A 119 -25.32 -17.58 -21.29
C ALA A 119 -24.25 -17.19 -22.30
N ASP A 120 -24.53 -17.46 -23.57
CA ASP A 120 -23.71 -17.21 -24.75
C ASP A 120 -24.20 -16.03 -25.59
N ASP A 121 -25.08 -15.21 -25.00
CA ASP A 121 -25.50 -13.94 -25.59
C ASP A 121 -24.33 -12.97 -25.83
N ILE A 122 -23.22 -13.20 -25.08
CA ILE A 122 -21.89 -12.63 -25.34
C ILE A 122 -20.90 -13.80 -25.40
N ARG A 123 -20.29 -13.99 -26.59
CA ARG A 123 -19.40 -15.14 -26.82
C ARG A 123 -18.03 -14.97 -26.19
N PRO A 124 -17.42 -16.04 -25.64
CA PRO A 124 -17.88 -17.42 -25.66
C PRO A 124 -18.96 -17.74 -24.63
N SER A 125 -18.97 -17.10 -23.46
CA SER A 125 -20.00 -17.07 -22.43
C SER A 125 -19.81 -15.87 -21.52
N ARG A 126 -20.84 -15.48 -20.75
CA ARG A 126 -20.73 -14.37 -19.78
C ARG A 126 -19.59 -14.62 -18.81
N LEU A 127 -19.40 -15.86 -18.29
CA LEU A 127 -18.33 -16.18 -17.36
C LEU A 127 -16.94 -16.03 -17.99
N GLU A 128 -16.75 -16.48 -19.22
CA GLU A 128 -15.44 -16.35 -19.89
C GLU A 128 -15.10 -14.87 -20.16
N ILE A 129 -16.12 -14.07 -20.47
CA ILE A 129 -15.94 -12.63 -20.58
C ILE A 129 -15.61 -12.02 -19.21
N ALA A 130 -16.31 -12.41 -18.13
CA ALA A 130 -16.03 -11.96 -16.77
C ALA A 130 -14.55 -12.22 -16.39
N LYS A 131 -14.08 -13.44 -16.66
CA LYS A 131 -12.71 -13.86 -16.40
C LYS A 131 -11.69 -13.02 -17.18
N ARG A 132 -11.98 -12.76 -18.47
CA ARG A 132 -11.11 -11.94 -19.32
C ARG A 132 -11.05 -10.50 -18.81
N GLU A 133 -12.18 -9.88 -18.54
CA GLU A 133 -12.22 -8.48 -18.08
C GLU A 133 -11.62 -8.34 -16.67
N ALA A 134 -11.82 -9.34 -15.79
CA ALA A 134 -11.16 -9.38 -14.50
C ALA A 134 -9.63 -9.54 -14.64
N GLY A 135 -9.18 -10.36 -15.61
CA GLY A 135 -7.75 -10.54 -15.92
C GLY A 135 -7.10 -9.25 -16.42
N ASN A 136 -7.79 -8.43 -17.20
CA ASN A 136 -7.28 -7.17 -17.71
C ASN A 136 -6.90 -6.16 -16.60
N ILE A 137 -7.44 -6.33 -15.39
CA ILE A 137 -7.12 -5.47 -14.23
C ILE A 137 -5.64 -5.59 -13.84
N GLU A 138 -4.99 -6.73 -14.08
CA GLU A 138 -3.58 -6.92 -13.77
C GLU A 138 -2.71 -5.80 -14.36
N SER A 139 -2.99 -5.40 -15.59
CA SER A 139 -2.26 -4.32 -16.28
C SER A 139 -2.48 -2.93 -15.68
N LEU A 140 -3.48 -2.75 -14.82
CA LEU A 140 -3.81 -1.48 -14.17
C LEU A 140 -3.18 -1.36 -12.77
N LEU A 141 -2.64 -2.45 -12.24
CA LEU A 141 -2.05 -2.52 -10.92
C LEU A 141 -0.55 -2.24 -10.98
N VAL A 142 -0.03 -1.73 -9.89
CA VAL A 142 1.39 -1.42 -9.72
C VAL A 142 1.90 -2.03 -8.41
N GLU A 143 3.20 -2.09 -8.27
CA GLU A 143 3.86 -2.59 -7.06
C GLU A 143 3.32 -1.89 -5.81
N GLY A 144 2.98 -2.67 -4.77
CA GLY A 144 2.35 -2.19 -3.54
C GLY A 144 0.83 -2.29 -3.52
N ASP A 145 0.16 -2.43 -4.67
CA ASP A 145 -1.28 -2.73 -4.72
C ASP A 145 -1.55 -4.16 -4.24
N LYS A 146 -2.77 -4.42 -3.75
CA LYS A 146 -3.17 -5.75 -3.26
C LYS A 146 -4.44 -6.21 -3.95
N VAL A 147 -4.50 -7.51 -4.23
CA VAL A 147 -5.68 -8.12 -4.88
C VAL A 147 -6.16 -9.34 -4.12
N ALA A 148 -7.47 -9.46 -3.99
CA ALA A 148 -8.14 -10.66 -3.51
C ALA A 148 -9.12 -11.17 -4.57
N LEU A 149 -9.43 -12.48 -4.56
CA LEU A 149 -10.38 -13.10 -5.47
C LEU A 149 -11.47 -13.84 -4.71
N PHE A 150 -12.71 -13.48 -5.01
CA PHE A 150 -13.91 -14.16 -4.56
C PHE A 150 -14.70 -14.68 -5.77
N VAL A 151 -15.40 -15.76 -5.56
CA VAL A 151 -16.42 -16.27 -6.49
C VAL A 151 -17.71 -16.47 -5.74
N PHE A 152 -18.84 -16.23 -6.40
CA PHE A 152 -20.13 -16.41 -5.78
C PHE A 152 -21.17 -16.99 -6.76
N GLY A 153 -22.23 -17.47 -6.25
CA GLY A 153 -23.51 -17.89 -6.78
C GLY A 153 -24.45 -17.87 -5.59
N LYS A 154 -25.12 -18.96 -5.27
CA LYS A 154 -25.87 -19.07 -4.00
C LYS A 154 -24.95 -18.94 -2.77
N GLU A 155 -23.76 -19.50 -2.85
CA GLU A 155 -22.72 -19.35 -1.83
C GLU A 155 -21.53 -18.55 -2.36
N SER A 156 -20.88 -17.86 -1.45
CA SER A 156 -19.68 -17.08 -1.77
C SER A 156 -18.45 -17.72 -1.17
N HIS A 157 -17.40 -17.83 -1.97
CA HIS A 157 -16.13 -18.40 -1.56
C HIS A 157 -14.95 -17.49 -1.88
N ARG A 158 -14.10 -17.24 -0.88
CA ARG A 158 -12.82 -16.59 -1.11
C ARG A 158 -11.86 -17.61 -1.75
N LYS A 159 -11.35 -17.30 -2.94
CA LYS A 159 -10.35 -18.13 -3.64
C LYS A 159 -8.94 -17.72 -3.28
N ILE A 160 -8.68 -16.42 -3.20
CA ILE A 160 -7.36 -15.85 -2.90
C ILE A 160 -7.49 -14.77 -1.83
N TYR A 161 -6.59 -14.81 -0.86
CA TYR A 161 -6.44 -13.76 0.15
C TYR A 161 -5.92 -12.47 -0.48
N LEU A 162 -6.22 -11.34 0.14
CA LEU A 162 -5.69 -10.05 -0.26
C LEU A 162 -4.16 -10.07 -0.13
N SER A 163 -3.45 -9.94 -1.24
CA SER A 163 -1.99 -10.02 -1.31
C SER A 163 -1.43 -9.18 -2.44
N GLU A 164 -0.14 -8.86 -2.37
CA GLU A 164 0.62 -8.16 -3.42
C GLU A 164 1.04 -9.10 -4.56
N ARG A 165 0.87 -10.41 -4.39
CA ARG A 165 1.25 -11.42 -5.40
C ARG A 165 0.13 -11.59 -6.41
N PHE A 166 0.11 -10.74 -7.43
CA PHE A 166 -0.91 -10.72 -8.49
C PHE A 166 -0.98 -12.03 -9.26
N GLU A 167 0.15 -12.64 -9.55
CA GLU A 167 0.28 -13.92 -10.27
C GLU A 167 -0.61 -15.02 -9.66
N ASN A 168 -0.68 -15.08 -8.33
CA ASN A 168 -1.53 -16.06 -7.65
C ASN A 168 -3.02 -15.80 -7.95
N THR A 169 -3.44 -14.54 -8.00
CA THR A 169 -4.82 -14.15 -8.21
C THR A 169 -5.23 -14.37 -9.67
N PHE A 170 -4.45 -13.83 -10.60
CA PHE A 170 -4.76 -13.91 -12.03
C PHE A 170 -4.53 -15.32 -12.58
N GLY A 171 -3.56 -16.07 -12.06
CA GLY A 171 -3.37 -17.49 -12.36
C GLY A 171 -4.52 -18.41 -11.93
N GLN A 172 -5.40 -17.97 -11.03
CA GLN A 172 -6.62 -18.71 -10.67
C GLN A 172 -7.81 -18.38 -11.58
N MET A 173 -7.81 -17.28 -12.32
CA MET A 173 -8.93 -16.89 -13.19
C MET A 173 -9.35 -18.00 -14.17
N PRO A 174 -8.45 -18.66 -14.92
CA PRO A 174 -8.83 -19.76 -15.82
C PRO A 174 -9.45 -20.95 -15.09
N ARG A 175 -9.16 -21.12 -13.80
CA ARG A 175 -9.66 -22.25 -12.98
C ARG A 175 -11.05 -22.02 -12.41
N ILE A 176 -11.63 -20.84 -12.61
CA ILE A 176 -13.03 -20.58 -12.29
C ILE A 176 -13.86 -21.30 -13.33
N LEU A 177 -14.50 -22.39 -12.94
CA LEU A 177 -15.30 -23.23 -13.80
C LEU A 177 -16.73 -23.27 -13.31
N PHE A 178 -17.65 -23.52 -14.24
CA PHE A 178 -18.99 -23.89 -13.86
C PHE A 178 -18.98 -25.19 -13.06
N PRO A 179 -19.90 -25.36 -12.13
CA PRO A 179 -20.08 -26.62 -11.47
C PRO A 179 -20.38 -27.74 -12.48
N ARG A 180 -19.79 -28.89 -12.27
CA ARG A 180 -19.93 -30.03 -13.20
C ARG A 180 -21.27 -30.73 -13.09
N SER A 181 -21.98 -30.56 -11.99
CA SER A 181 -23.23 -31.24 -11.67
C SER A 181 -24.21 -30.27 -11.03
N LEU A 182 -25.50 -30.37 -11.43
CA LEU A 182 -26.61 -29.68 -10.79
C LEU A 182 -27.20 -30.52 -9.66
N SER A 183 -26.67 -31.73 -9.40
CA SER A 183 -27.16 -32.65 -8.39
C SER A 183 -26.69 -32.16 -7.01
N GLY A 184 -27.66 -31.88 -6.17
CA GLY A 184 -27.50 -31.50 -4.78
C GLY A 184 -27.55 -29.98 -4.57
N ASP A 185 -28.58 -29.56 -3.92
CA ASP A 185 -28.65 -28.33 -3.10
C ASP A 185 -28.86 -26.97 -3.76
N GLY A 186 -29.40 -26.82 -4.93
CA GLY A 186 -29.79 -25.50 -5.47
C GLY A 186 -28.66 -24.43 -5.46
N LEU A 187 -27.41 -24.85 -5.21
CA LEU A 187 -26.23 -24.01 -4.94
C LEU A 187 -25.77 -23.18 -6.14
N ILE A 188 -26.34 -23.43 -7.31
CA ILE A 188 -25.78 -22.98 -8.59
C ILE A 188 -26.73 -22.03 -9.31
N TRP A 189 -28.00 -22.10 -8.98
CA TRP A 189 -29.03 -21.43 -9.73
C TRP A 189 -29.08 -19.93 -9.44
N ASP A 190 -28.95 -19.58 -8.18
CA ASP A 190 -29.19 -18.23 -7.69
C ASP A 190 -27.90 -17.46 -7.41
N SER A 191 -27.99 -16.15 -7.49
CA SER A 191 -26.93 -15.23 -7.05
C SER A 191 -27.36 -14.59 -5.73
N ASP A 192 -26.80 -15.07 -4.59
CA ASP A 192 -27.04 -14.47 -3.27
C ASP A 192 -26.03 -13.33 -3.03
N PHE A 193 -26.44 -12.11 -3.37
CA PHE A 193 -25.62 -10.92 -3.13
C PHE A 193 -25.44 -10.59 -1.64
N ALA A 194 -26.42 -10.91 -0.80
CA ALA A 194 -26.31 -10.69 0.63
C ALA A 194 -25.18 -11.56 1.23
N SER A 195 -25.20 -12.86 0.91
CA SER A 195 -24.15 -13.80 1.34
C SER A 195 -22.78 -13.43 0.81
N MET A 196 -22.70 -12.98 -0.46
CA MET A 196 -21.46 -12.49 -1.06
C MET A 196 -20.88 -11.31 -0.28
N LEU A 197 -21.68 -10.28 -0.02
CA LEU A 197 -21.24 -9.10 0.72
C LEU A 197 -20.81 -9.47 2.15
N GLU A 198 -21.61 -10.29 2.84
CA GLU A 198 -21.30 -10.77 4.18
C GLU A 198 -19.94 -11.50 4.24
N ASN A 199 -19.69 -12.39 3.28
CA ASN A 199 -18.43 -13.13 3.21
C ASN A 199 -17.23 -12.20 2.93
N ILE A 200 -17.39 -11.22 2.06
CA ILE A 200 -16.33 -10.27 1.72
C ILE A 200 -15.91 -9.48 2.98
N TYR A 201 -16.84 -8.78 3.63
CA TYR A 201 -16.43 -7.93 4.75
C TYR A 201 -15.93 -8.75 5.94
N ARG A 202 -16.54 -9.90 6.25
CA ARG A 202 -16.07 -10.80 7.31
C ARG A 202 -14.66 -11.34 7.02
N SER A 203 -14.41 -11.72 5.75
CA SER A 203 -13.10 -12.21 5.34
C SER A 203 -12.02 -11.13 5.43
N MET A 204 -12.35 -9.89 5.06
CA MET A 204 -11.44 -8.75 5.18
C MET A 204 -11.18 -8.38 6.64
N ASP A 205 -12.22 -8.33 7.46
CA ASP A 205 -12.08 -8.06 8.89
C ASP A 205 -11.18 -9.11 9.58
N ARG A 206 -11.37 -10.38 9.24
CA ARG A 206 -10.55 -11.48 9.75
C ARG A 206 -9.09 -11.35 9.32
N GLN A 207 -8.84 -10.94 8.08
CA GLN A 207 -7.48 -10.71 7.59
C GLN A 207 -6.83 -9.48 8.24
N ASP A 208 -7.60 -8.41 8.47
CA ASP A 208 -7.10 -7.16 9.06
C ASP A 208 -6.82 -7.28 10.57
N SER A 209 -7.58 -8.09 11.28
CA SER A 209 -7.46 -8.26 12.74
C SER A 209 -6.54 -9.41 13.16
N GLY A 210 -6.32 -10.37 12.26
CA GLY A 210 -5.87 -11.70 12.63
C GLY A 210 -7.00 -12.56 13.22
N ASP A 211 -6.93 -13.87 13.01
CA ASP A 211 -8.00 -14.78 13.40
C ASP A 211 -8.33 -14.77 14.90
N ARG A 212 -7.31 -14.57 15.76
CA ARG A 212 -7.49 -14.58 17.23
C ARG A 212 -8.34 -13.41 17.73
N ASP A 213 -8.08 -12.21 17.22
CA ASP A 213 -8.79 -11.00 17.67
C ASP A 213 -10.20 -10.94 17.11
N TYR A 214 -10.40 -11.45 15.90
CA TYR A 214 -11.72 -11.56 15.29
C TYR A 214 -12.64 -12.49 16.08
N LEU A 215 -12.15 -13.67 16.49
CA LEU A 215 -12.91 -14.65 17.26
C LEU A 215 -13.27 -14.16 18.67
N LYS A 216 -12.49 -13.25 19.26
CA LYS A 216 -12.75 -12.66 20.58
C LYS A 216 -13.76 -11.50 20.55
N ASN A 217 -14.34 -11.17 19.40
CA ASN A 217 -15.25 -10.03 19.19
C ASN A 217 -14.69 -8.66 19.65
N HIS A 218 -13.37 -8.51 19.70
CA HIS A 218 -12.70 -7.26 20.10
C HIS A 218 -12.33 -6.40 18.88
N TYR A 219 -12.60 -6.88 17.67
CA TYR A 219 -12.25 -6.16 16.46
C TYR A 219 -13.29 -5.09 16.12
N ILE A 220 -12.82 -3.85 16.05
CA ILE A 220 -13.61 -2.72 15.55
C ILE A 220 -13.17 -2.45 14.10
N PRO A 221 -14.09 -2.58 13.12
CA PRO A 221 -13.74 -2.37 11.72
C PRO A 221 -13.18 -0.97 11.47
N LYS A 222 -12.02 -0.89 10.80
CA LYS A 222 -11.42 0.37 10.40
C LYS A 222 -11.92 0.77 9.01
N LYS A 223 -12.21 2.05 8.83
CA LYS A 223 -12.58 2.59 7.52
C LYS A 223 -11.35 2.61 6.61
N ARG A 224 -11.44 1.96 5.43
CA ARG A 224 -10.39 1.87 4.42
C ARG A 224 -10.91 2.42 3.10
N LEU A 225 -10.57 3.65 2.77
CA LEU A 225 -11.04 4.33 1.55
C LEU A 225 -10.33 3.85 0.28
N ASN A 226 -9.17 3.21 0.45
CA ASN A 226 -8.38 2.64 -0.64
C ASN A 226 -8.73 1.17 -0.95
N ARG A 227 -9.81 0.64 -0.37
CA ARG A 227 -10.29 -0.72 -0.61
C ARG A 227 -11.57 -0.67 -1.44
N ILE A 228 -11.54 -1.26 -2.63
CA ILE A 228 -12.66 -1.32 -3.56
C ILE A 228 -13.05 -2.75 -3.90
N VAL A 229 -14.31 -2.94 -4.24
CA VAL A 229 -14.87 -4.23 -4.67
C VAL A 229 -15.35 -4.10 -6.11
N ILE A 230 -14.80 -4.90 -7.01
CA ILE A 230 -15.20 -4.95 -8.41
C ILE A 230 -15.96 -6.26 -8.64
N ILE A 231 -17.23 -6.13 -9.01
CA ILE A 231 -18.13 -7.29 -9.20
C ILE A 231 -18.38 -7.49 -10.69
N PHE A 232 -18.10 -8.68 -11.18
CA PHE A 232 -18.40 -9.13 -12.53
C PHE A 232 -19.60 -10.06 -12.48
N SER A 233 -20.79 -9.59 -12.89
CA SER A 233 -22.05 -10.31 -12.82
C SER A 233 -23.03 -9.77 -13.86
N ASP A 234 -24.05 -10.54 -14.20
CA ASP A 234 -25.21 -10.04 -14.91
C ASP A 234 -26.20 -9.29 -14.00
N GLY A 235 -25.97 -9.35 -12.68
CA GLY A 235 -26.77 -8.64 -11.69
C GLY A 235 -28.11 -9.30 -11.40
N GLU A 236 -28.41 -10.46 -12.00
CA GLU A 236 -29.68 -11.16 -11.80
C GLU A 236 -29.78 -11.63 -10.35
N ASP A 237 -30.82 -11.16 -9.65
CA ASP A 237 -31.11 -11.49 -8.26
C ASP A 237 -32.56 -11.95 -8.17
N GLN A 238 -32.76 -13.25 -8.20
CA GLN A 238 -34.09 -13.84 -8.17
C GLN A 238 -34.82 -13.55 -6.86
N PHE A 239 -34.09 -13.60 -5.72
CA PHE A 239 -34.68 -13.30 -4.40
C PHE A 239 -35.32 -11.90 -4.33
N ARG A 240 -34.75 -10.96 -5.06
CA ARG A 240 -35.27 -9.59 -5.08
C ARG A 240 -36.44 -9.41 -6.06
N LYS A 241 -36.41 -10.09 -7.21
CA LYS A 241 -37.35 -9.90 -8.31
C LYS A 241 -38.65 -10.70 -8.15
N ASP A 242 -38.56 -11.92 -7.64
CA ASP A 242 -39.69 -12.84 -7.62
C ASP A 242 -40.79 -12.30 -6.74
N LYS A 243 -42.02 -12.36 -7.28
CA LYS A 243 -43.22 -12.04 -6.51
C LYS A 243 -43.55 -13.26 -5.64
N PRO A 244 -43.57 -13.11 -4.31
CA PRO A 244 -43.86 -14.22 -3.44
C PRO A 244 -45.31 -14.69 -3.70
N THR A 245 -45.46 -15.98 -3.85
CA THR A 245 -46.78 -16.63 -4.05
C THR A 245 -47.34 -17.15 -2.74
N THR A 246 -46.47 -17.40 -1.76
CA THR A 246 -46.84 -17.87 -0.43
C THR A 246 -46.39 -16.91 0.67
N PRO A 247 -47.04 -16.93 1.85
CA PRO A 247 -46.60 -16.15 3.01
C PRO A 247 -45.18 -16.48 3.47
N GLU A 248 -44.72 -17.73 3.29
CA GLU A 248 -43.38 -18.20 3.64
C GLU A 248 -42.33 -17.63 2.69
N GLU A 249 -42.62 -17.61 1.40
CA GLU A 249 -41.78 -16.95 0.39
C GLU A 249 -41.70 -15.45 0.63
N ALA A 250 -42.79 -14.81 1.01
CA ALA A 250 -42.81 -13.39 1.37
C ALA A 250 -41.87 -13.10 2.55
N LYS A 251 -41.92 -13.94 3.59
CA LYS A 251 -41.06 -13.82 4.75
C LYS A 251 -39.58 -14.05 4.39
N SER A 252 -39.29 -15.08 3.59
CA SER A 252 -37.95 -15.38 3.11
C SER A 252 -37.36 -14.21 2.32
N LYS A 253 -38.16 -13.61 1.43
CA LYS A 253 -37.77 -12.42 0.67
C LYS A 253 -37.48 -11.22 1.58
N ASP A 254 -38.33 -10.95 2.56
CA ASP A 254 -38.14 -9.87 3.52
C ASP A 254 -36.85 -10.06 4.34
N ASP A 255 -36.59 -11.28 4.77
CA ASP A 255 -35.39 -11.62 5.52
C ASP A 255 -34.13 -11.47 4.66
N TYR A 256 -34.19 -11.87 3.38
CA TYR A 256 -33.12 -11.64 2.42
C TYR A 256 -32.85 -10.14 2.21
N ILE A 257 -33.89 -9.34 1.96
CA ILE A 257 -33.74 -7.89 1.77
C ILE A 257 -33.15 -7.22 3.02
N LYS A 258 -33.55 -7.63 4.22
CA LYS A 258 -32.96 -7.14 5.49
C LYS A 258 -31.48 -7.47 5.58
N ARG A 259 -31.10 -8.73 5.25
CA ARG A 259 -29.68 -9.15 5.24
C ARG A 259 -28.87 -8.33 4.23
N LEU A 260 -29.37 -8.17 3.00
CA LEU A 260 -28.71 -7.39 1.96
C LEU A 260 -28.48 -5.94 2.39
N ASN A 261 -29.50 -5.29 2.93
CA ASN A 261 -29.40 -3.92 3.42
C ASN A 261 -28.41 -3.80 4.60
N SER A 262 -28.44 -4.76 5.51
CA SER A 262 -27.50 -4.81 6.65
C SER A 262 -26.05 -4.96 6.15
N ALA A 263 -25.80 -5.84 5.18
CA ALA A 263 -24.49 -6.03 4.59
C ALA A 263 -23.98 -4.75 3.88
N LEU A 264 -24.85 -4.03 3.17
CA LEU A 264 -24.53 -2.76 2.54
C LEU A 264 -24.19 -1.65 3.57
N VAL A 265 -24.88 -1.64 4.72
CA VAL A 265 -24.55 -0.75 5.84
C VAL A 265 -23.14 -1.07 6.36
N GLU A 266 -22.81 -2.35 6.53
CA GLU A 266 -21.49 -2.79 6.99
C GLU A 266 -20.39 -2.43 5.98
N PHE A 267 -20.66 -2.47 4.67
CA PHE A 267 -19.76 -1.98 3.62
C PHE A 267 -19.47 -0.49 3.79
N ARG A 268 -20.52 0.33 3.96
CA ARG A 268 -20.36 1.78 4.17
C ARG A 268 -19.55 2.12 5.42
N LYS A 269 -19.77 1.41 6.53
CA LYS A 269 -19.00 1.59 7.76
C LYS A 269 -17.49 1.38 7.54
N ARG A 270 -17.13 0.41 6.68
CA ARG A 270 -15.74 0.09 6.33
C ARG A 270 -15.18 0.95 5.21
N GLY A 271 -16.00 1.79 4.59
CA GLY A 271 -15.61 2.60 3.42
C GLY A 271 -15.43 1.81 2.14
N LEU A 272 -15.98 0.59 2.07
CA LEU A 272 -15.92 -0.26 0.88
C LEU A 272 -16.87 0.27 -0.19
N LYS A 273 -16.36 0.46 -1.40
CA LYS A 273 -17.13 0.90 -2.56
C LYS A 273 -17.25 -0.23 -3.57
N ILE A 274 -18.45 -0.41 -4.12
CA ILE A 274 -18.72 -1.43 -5.14
C ILE A 274 -18.68 -0.78 -6.52
N TYR A 275 -17.91 -1.38 -7.42
CA TYR A 275 -17.80 -1.05 -8.83
C TYR A 275 -18.28 -2.24 -9.66
N PRO A 276 -19.57 -2.29 -10.05
CA PRO A 276 -20.10 -3.40 -10.82
C PRO A 276 -19.69 -3.30 -12.29
N VAL A 277 -19.36 -4.43 -12.86
CA VAL A 277 -19.18 -4.65 -14.30
C VAL A 277 -20.28 -5.59 -14.75
N GLY A 278 -21.31 -5.05 -15.37
CA GLY A 278 -22.43 -5.82 -15.84
C GLY A 278 -22.08 -6.60 -17.12
N ILE A 279 -22.35 -7.89 -17.14
CA ILE A 279 -22.05 -8.79 -18.25
C ILE A 279 -23.31 -9.47 -18.71
N GLY A 280 -23.71 -9.21 -19.93
CA GLY A 280 -24.94 -9.75 -20.52
C GLY A 280 -25.64 -8.76 -21.42
N THR A 281 -26.63 -9.22 -22.14
CA THR A 281 -27.42 -8.41 -23.04
C THR A 281 -28.82 -8.15 -22.49
N GLN A 282 -29.47 -7.07 -22.95
CA GLN A 282 -30.88 -6.78 -22.65
C GLN A 282 -31.83 -7.81 -23.29
N ARG A 283 -31.42 -8.38 -24.43
CA ARG A 283 -32.15 -9.44 -25.09
C ARG A 283 -32.17 -10.71 -24.25
N GLY A 284 -31.02 -11.04 -23.66
CA GLY A 284 -30.85 -12.21 -22.82
C GLY A 284 -30.94 -13.55 -23.54
N VAL A 285 -30.94 -14.63 -22.75
CA VAL A 285 -30.97 -16.02 -23.19
C VAL A 285 -32.09 -16.75 -22.45
N ASN A 286 -32.76 -17.64 -23.13
CA ASN A 286 -33.79 -18.48 -22.52
C ASN A 286 -33.16 -19.43 -21.48
N TRP A 287 -33.80 -19.53 -20.30
CA TRP A 287 -33.28 -20.35 -19.18
C TRP A 287 -33.12 -21.82 -19.56
N LEU A 288 -34.03 -22.37 -20.35
CA LEU A 288 -33.94 -23.77 -20.77
C LEU A 288 -32.66 -24.04 -21.59
N SER A 289 -32.18 -23.05 -22.35
CA SER A 289 -30.95 -23.19 -23.13
C SER A 289 -29.69 -23.28 -22.25
N LEU A 290 -29.72 -22.69 -21.05
CA LEU A 290 -28.60 -22.74 -20.09
C LEU A 290 -28.41 -24.10 -19.47
N LEU A 291 -29.50 -24.92 -19.45
CA LEU A 291 -29.50 -26.28 -18.88
C LEU A 291 -28.93 -27.32 -19.83
N ARG A 292 -28.78 -27.00 -21.12
CA ARG A 292 -28.23 -27.94 -22.10
C ARG A 292 -26.86 -28.44 -21.64
N GLY A 293 -26.72 -29.76 -21.58
CA GLY A 293 -25.48 -30.43 -21.18
C GLY A 293 -25.38 -30.80 -19.70
N TYR A 294 -26.40 -30.48 -18.87
CA TYR A 294 -26.45 -30.98 -17.49
C TYR A 294 -27.34 -32.21 -17.35
N LYS A 295 -28.63 -32.06 -17.65
CA LYS A 295 -29.60 -33.12 -17.66
C LYS A 295 -30.56 -32.95 -18.84
N GLN A 296 -31.24 -34.03 -19.21
CA GLN A 296 -32.38 -33.93 -20.16
C GLN A 296 -33.49 -33.13 -19.49
N PRO A 297 -34.23 -32.33 -20.25
CA PRO A 297 -35.38 -31.58 -19.72
C PRO A 297 -36.38 -32.50 -18.97
N ASP A 298 -36.56 -33.71 -19.43
CA ASP A 298 -37.50 -34.68 -18.86
C ASP A 298 -37.12 -35.18 -17.44
N ASP A 299 -35.88 -34.91 -16.99
CA ASP A 299 -35.41 -35.20 -15.64
C ASP A 299 -35.88 -34.19 -14.57
N TYR A 300 -36.58 -33.12 -15.01
CA TYR A 300 -37.05 -32.07 -14.11
C TYR A 300 -38.56 -32.09 -14.00
N PRO A 301 -39.15 -31.63 -12.89
CA PRO A 301 -40.59 -31.45 -12.75
C PRO A 301 -41.16 -30.55 -13.85
N GLU A 302 -42.33 -30.95 -14.40
CA GLU A 302 -42.96 -30.26 -15.54
C GLU A 302 -43.22 -28.76 -15.28
N TYR A 303 -43.54 -28.40 -14.04
CA TYR A 303 -43.78 -27.01 -13.67
C TYR A 303 -42.50 -26.14 -13.81
N LEU A 304 -41.33 -26.68 -13.46
CA LEU A 304 -40.03 -25.97 -13.62
C LEU A 304 -39.70 -25.82 -15.11
N ILE A 305 -39.96 -26.87 -15.91
CA ILE A 305 -39.70 -26.81 -17.35
C ILE A 305 -40.54 -25.72 -17.99
N LYS A 306 -41.84 -25.61 -17.65
CA LYS A 306 -42.75 -24.56 -18.16
C LYS A 306 -42.29 -23.16 -17.73
N GLU A 307 -41.83 -23.00 -16.50
CA GLU A 307 -41.30 -21.75 -16.00
C GLU A 307 -40.03 -21.34 -16.78
N TRP A 308 -39.09 -22.26 -16.98
CA TRP A 308 -37.84 -22.00 -17.68
C TRP A 308 -38.00 -21.83 -19.20
N GLN A 309 -39.00 -22.44 -19.82
CA GLN A 309 -39.33 -22.24 -21.23
C GLN A 309 -39.68 -20.77 -21.52
N ASN A 310 -40.37 -20.12 -20.60
CA ASN A 310 -40.81 -18.74 -20.76
C ASN A 310 -39.85 -17.72 -20.12
N GLY A 311 -38.97 -18.18 -19.25
CA GLY A 311 -37.98 -17.33 -18.54
C GLY A 311 -36.82 -16.94 -19.43
N ILE A 312 -36.36 -15.71 -19.31
CA ILE A 312 -35.20 -15.17 -20.01
C ILE A 312 -34.24 -14.57 -18.99
N SER A 313 -32.99 -15.09 -18.96
CA SER A 313 -31.91 -14.49 -18.22
C SER A 313 -31.40 -13.25 -18.94
N ARG A 314 -31.41 -12.11 -18.29
CA ARG A 314 -30.98 -10.79 -18.82
C ARG A 314 -30.09 -10.07 -17.84
N ILE A 315 -29.30 -9.16 -18.36
CA ILE A 315 -28.56 -8.24 -17.48
C ILE A 315 -29.52 -7.38 -16.64
N ASP A 316 -29.32 -7.36 -15.32
CA ASP A 316 -30.04 -6.51 -14.39
C ASP A 316 -29.25 -5.26 -14.03
N LYS A 317 -29.37 -4.25 -14.87
CA LYS A 317 -28.69 -2.95 -14.66
C LYS A 317 -29.21 -2.22 -13.41
N GLU A 318 -30.46 -2.42 -13.03
CA GLU A 318 -31.06 -1.76 -11.88
C GLU A 318 -30.46 -2.28 -10.57
N ASN A 319 -30.30 -3.60 -10.45
CA ASN A 319 -29.68 -4.20 -9.27
C ASN A 319 -28.21 -3.83 -9.15
N LEU A 320 -27.45 -3.87 -10.25
CA LEU A 320 -26.06 -3.44 -10.26
C LEU A 320 -25.91 -1.96 -9.87
N THR A 321 -26.81 -1.09 -10.39
CA THR A 321 -26.86 0.33 -10.00
C THR A 321 -27.18 0.50 -8.51
N PHE A 322 -28.14 -0.28 -8.00
CA PHE A 322 -28.51 -0.26 -6.59
C PHE A 322 -27.32 -0.59 -5.69
N LEU A 323 -26.54 -1.62 -6.01
CA LEU A 323 -25.34 -1.99 -5.25
C LEU A 323 -24.30 -0.86 -5.25
N ALA A 324 -24.03 -0.27 -6.41
CA ALA A 324 -23.10 0.85 -6.54
C ALA A 324 -23.55 2.06 -5.72
N ARG A 325 -24.78 2.53 -5.91
CA ARG A 325 -25.36 3.67 -5.18
C ARG A 325 -25.35 3.47 -3.66
N SER A 326 -25.71 2.26 -3.23
CA SER A 326 -25.78 1.90 -1.82
C SER A 326 -24.42 1.98 -1.12
N THR A 327 -23.31 1.94 -1.86
CA THR A 327 -21.95 2.05 -1.30
C THR A 327 -21.26 3.38 -1.61
N GLY A 328 -21.98 4.32 -2.24
CA GLY A 328 -21.51 5.69 -2.47
C GLY A 328 -20.45 5.82 -3.55
N THR A 329 -20.53 4.98 -4.61
CA THR A 329 -19.62 5.10 -5.76
C THR A 329 -19.91 6.30 -6.65
N GLY A 330 -21.04 6.98 -6.46
CA GLY A 330 -21.43 8.18 -7.24
C GLY A 330 -21.77 7.90 -8.70
N LEU A 331 -21.86 6.64 -9.08
CA LEU A 331 -22.09 6.22 -10.46
C LEU A 331 -23.59 6.08 -10.76
N ASP A 332 -24.27 7.19 -10.76
CA ASP A 332 -25.73 7.18 -10.95
C ASP A 332 -26.21 6.66 -12.30
N ASN A 333 -25.36 6.68 -13.34
CA ASN A 333 -25.73 6.27 -14.69
C ASN A 333 -24.63 5.53 -15.46
N HIS A 334 -23.59 5.05 -14.79
CA HIS A 334 -22.39 4.53 -15.47
C HIS A 334 -22.03 3.12 -15.01
N ILE A 335 -22.98 2.21 -15.16
CA ILE A 335 -22.63 0.79 -15.09
C ILE A 335 -22.16 0.39 -16.47
N TRP A 336 -20.88 0.08 -16.53
CA TRP A 336 -20.27 -0.43 -17.73
C TRP A 336 -20.71 -1.87 -17.96
N THR A 337 -21.29 -2.11 -19.09
CA THR A 337 -21.60 -3.46 -19.55
C THR A 337 -20.62 -3.83 -20.65
N VAL A 338 -20.32 -5.11 -20.78
CA VAL A 338 -19.42 -5.61 -21.82
C VAL A 338 -19.97 -5.40 -23.23
N GLU A 339 -21.29 -5.13 -23.36
CA GLU A 339 -21.91 -4.72 -24.62
C GLU A 339 -21.22 -3.50 -25.25
N ASN A 340 -20.70 -2.60 -24.42
CA ASN A 340 -20.05 -1.37 -24.88
C ASN A 340 -18.58 -1.55 -25.30
N GLY A 341 -18.05 -2.77 -25.19
CA GLY A 341 -16.70 -3.12 -25.61
C GLY A 341 -15.63 -3.01 -24.50
N ALA A 342 -14.57 -3.80 -24.64
CA ALA A 342 -13.51 -3.94 -23.66
C ALA A 342 -12.77 -2.63 -23.33
N THR A 343 -12.60 -1.73 -24.32
CA THR A 343 -11.93 -0.45 -24.12
C THR A 343 -12.66 0.44 -23.12
N THR A 344 -14.00 0.43 -23.16
CA THR A 344 -14.85 1.21 -22.27
C THR A 344 -14.80 0.66 -20.85
N VAL A 345 -14.81 -0.67 -20.70
CA VAL A 345 -14.68 -1.35 -19.40
C VAL A 345 -13.32 -1.03 -18.77
N ASN A 346 -12.22 -1.10 -19.53
CA ASN A 346 -10.89 -0.76 -19.04
C ASN A 346 -10.78 0.70 -18.62
N GLY A 347 -11.37 1.62 -19.37
CA GLY A 347 -11.43 3.05 -18.99
C GLY A 347 -12.15 3.27 -17.66
N TYR A 348 -13.27 2.61 -17.47
CA TYR A 348 -14.04 2.63 -16.23
C TYR A 348 -13.24 2.07 -15.04
N LEU A 349 -12.66 0.88 -15.18
CA LEU A 349 -11.87 0.24 -14.13
C LEU A 349 -10.62 1.04 -13.79
N SER A 350 -9.94 1.58 -14.80
CA SER A 350 -8.80 2.48 -14.61
C SER A 350 -9.17 3.73 -13.79
N SER A 351 -10.33 4.33 -14.09
CA SER A 351 -10.85 5.48 -13.34
C SER A 351 -11.17 5.09 -11.89
N ALA A 352 -11.84 3.95 -11.68
CA ALA A 352 -12.17 3.44 -10.34
C ALA A 352 -10.92 3.19 -9.50
N ILE A 353 -9.90 2.57 -10.07
CA ILE A 353 -8.63 2.30 -9.39
C ILE A 353 -7.91 3.61 -9.06
N ARG A 354 -7.79 4.53 -10.03
CA ARG A 354 -7.08 5.81 -9.83
C ARG A 354 -7.74 6.69 -8.79
N SER A 355 -9.07 6.78 -8.78
CA SER A 355 -9.81 7.64 -7.85
C SER A 355 -9.76 7.17 -6.40
N ASN A 356 -9.49 5.88 -6.16
CA ASN A 356 -9.41 5.31 -4.83
C ASN A 356 -7.96 4.96 -4.39
N ARG A 357 -6.99 5.11 -5.30
CA ARG A 357 -5.57 4.96 -4.94
C ARG A 357 -5.12 6.16 -4.12
N SER A 358 -4.62 5.94 -2.92
CA SER A 358 -3.99 6.98 -2.11
C SER A 358 -2.47 6.93 -2.26
N VAL A 359 -1.81 8.07 -2.09
CA VAL A 359 -0.35 8.14 -2.09
C VAL A 359 0.13 7.81 -0.68
N VAL A 360 0.90 6.73 -0.53
CA VAL A 360 1.60 6.42 0.71
C VAL A 360 3.05 6.87 0.56
N LEU A 361 3.45 7.79 1.42
CA LEU A 361 4.85 8.14 1.57
C LEU A 361 5.47 7.09 2.49
N GLU A 362 6.22 6.18 1.93
CA GLU A 362 7.01 5.22 2.69
C GLU A 362 8.41 5.79 2.88
N PHE A 363 8.80 5.99 4.14
CA PHE A 363 10.17 6.32 4.48
C PHE A 363 11.00 5.04 4.36
N SER A 364 11.74 4.88 3.27
CA SER A 364 12.80 3.90 3.26
C SER A 364 14.03 4.54 3.89
N HIS A 365 14.46 4.07 5.04
CA HIS A 365 15.82 4.27 5.47
C HIS A 365 16.70 3.55 4.44
N SER A 366 17.36 4.31 3.56
CA SER A 366 18.46 3.72 2.81
C SER A 366 19.57 3.46 3.84
N GLU A 367 20.04 2.24 3.94
CA GLU A 367 21.19 1.86 4.78
C GLU A 367 22.50 2.49 4.31
N THR A 368 22.46 3.40 3.35
CA THR A 368 23.63 4.18 2.92
C THR A 368 23.76 5.44 3.78
N ASP A 369 24.14 5.22 5.03
CA ASP A 369 24.73 6.28 5.82
C ASP A 369 26.07 6.65 5.17
N SER A 370 26.20 7.89 4.70
CA SER A 370 27.50 8.37 4.22
C SER A 370 28.38 8.69 5.43
N ASP A 371 29.35 7.82 5.66
CA ASP A 371 30.34 7.96 6.73
C ASP A 371 31.22 9.18 6.50
N LEU A 372 31.07 10.19 7.33
CA LEU A 372 31.90 11.41 7.28
C LEU A 372 33.18 11.32 8.10
N TRP A 373 33.33 10.31 8.97
CA TRP A 373 34.49 10.19 9.88
C TRP A 373 35.82 10.17 9.16
N GLN A 374 35.87 9.65 7.93
CA GLN A 374 37.07 9.58 7.09
C GLN A 374 37.64 10.97 6.80
N TYR A 375 36.77 11.95 6.52
CA TYR A 375 37.16 13.32 6.24
C TYR A 375 37.78 14.01 7.47
N PHE A 376 37.20 13.75 8.66
CA PHE A 376 37.74 14.25 9.93
C PHE A 376 39.07 13.62 10.25
N LEU A 377 39.27 12.34 9.95
CA LEU A 377 40.57 11.66 10.14
C LEU A 377 41.64 12.23 9.22
N ILE A 378 41.33 12.42 7.93
CA ILE A 378 42.25 13.01 6.95
C ILE A 378 42.62 14.42 7.38
N ALA A 379 41.68 15.24 7.82
CA ALA A 379 41.97 16.58 8.32
C ALA A 379 42.87 16.55 9.55
N THR A 380 42.65 15.61 10.48
CA THR A 380 43.52 15.40 11.68
C THR A 380 44.96 15.11 11.28
N VAL A 381 45.17 14.13 10.40
CA VAL A 381 46.48 13.73 9.90
C VAL A 381 47.17 14.90 9.19
N SER A 382 46.45 15.63 8.37
CA SER A 382 46.94 16.79 7.63
C SER A 382 47.45 17.90 8.58
N ILE A 383 46.66 18.20 9.62
CA ILE A 383 47.06 19.23 10.63
C ILE A 383 48.31 18.79 11.40
N LEU A 384 48.39 17.52 11.81
CA LEU A 384 49.59 17.00 12.49
C LEU A 384 50.82 17.05 11.58
N PHE A 385 50.66 16.70 10.31
CA PHE A 385 51.74 16.75 9.32
C PHE A 385 52.24 18.18 9.09
N LEU A 386 51.35 19.17 8.99
CA LEU A 386 51.73 20.60 8.93
C LEU A 386 52.44 21.04 10.19
N GLY A 387 52.01 20.54 11.36
CA GLY A 387 52.71 20.77 12.63
C GLY A 387 54.16 20.25 12.62
N ILE A 388 54.37 19.06 12.08
CA ILE A 388 55.72 18.47 11.94
C ILE A 388 56.58 19.27 10.95
N LEU A 389 56.05 19.64 9.79
CA LEU A 389 56.74 20.43 8.77
C LEU A 389 57.10 21.84 9.25
N SER A 390 56.31 22.44 10.11
CA SER A 390 56.57 23.78 10.67
C SER A 390 57.77 23.80 11.63
N TYR A 391 58.21 22.63 12.11
CA TYR A 391 59.34 22.51 13.07
C TYR A 391 60.66 22.85 12.47
N PRO A 392 61.13 22.34 11.32
CA PRO A 392 62.44 22.71 10.74
C PRO A 392 62.46 24.14 10.23
N VAL A 393 61.34 24.66 9.68
CA VAL A 393 61.26 26.02 9.15
C VAL A 393 61.43 27.07 10.24
N SER A 394 60.93 26.87 11.44
CA SER A 394 61.14 27.75 12.60
C SER A 394 62.56 27.77 13.07
N GLY A 395 63.33 26.70 12.86
CA GLY A 395 64.79 26.62 13.15
C GLY A 395 65.61 27.36 12.12
N TYR A 396 65.28 27.33 10.87
CA TYR A 396 65.95 27.98 9.75
C TYR A 396 65.89 29.52 9.85
N PHE A 397 64.74 30.09 10.11
CA PHE A 397 64.52 31.53 10.26
C PHE A 397 65.25 32.11 11.55
N ARG A 398 65.46 31.27 12.54
CA ARG A 398 66.27 31.68 13.77
C ARG A 398 67.73 31.74 13.50
N ARG A 399 68.32 30.94 12.60
CA ARG A 399 69.77 30.99 12.23
C ARG A 399 70.11 32.18 11.35
N LYS A 400 69.17 32.79 10.66
CA LYS A 400 69.37 33.93 9.79
C LYS A 400 69.28 35.30 10.50
N LYS A 401 68.95 35.32 11.81
CA LYS A 401 68.78 36.52 12.63
C LYS A 401 69.86 36.68 13.76
N ASN A 402 70.82 35.79 13.77
CA ASN A 402 72.08 35.96 14.51
C ASN A 402 73.18 36.02 13.46
#